data_2e469d372f23892b3c53d551ac38f8f8
#
_entry.id   2e469d372f23892b3c53d551ac38f8f8
#
_cell.length_a   1.000
_cell.length_b   1.000
_cell.length_c   1.000
_cell.angle_alpha   90.00
_cell.angle_beta   90.00
_cell.angle_gamma   90.00
#
_symmetry.space_group_name_H-M   'P 1'
#
loop_
_entity.id
_entity.type
_entity.pdbx_description
1 polymer ?
#
loop_
_entity_poly.entity_id
_entity_poly.type
_entity_poly.pdbx_seq_one_letter_code
_entity_poly.pdbx_strand_id
1 'polypeptide(L)'
;MTFFLTKKKFSGRNKVQKLFITKEYFGLSKIDLFDGVVDCSLTYKGDISSYNFEKIVKSINSKGNCSSGKIKVSGVDFAQIAKTVDQINDFPSLMKIINKKNFGKESKFEKITLKFNIKNGYLYIKPLKAFHKNLTLNSTGNFNVLKDYLTLDSKAYFKTIKYKDLPAVGISMVGPSSTPEVSYDLSEVKQKIFNEGVKKILKEKKSIIVDPDAISDFLK
;
A
#
# COMPACT_ATOMS: atom_id res chain seq x y z
N MET A 1 -22.26 20.75 12.40
CA MET A 1 -21.46 20.09 13.47
C MET A 1 -22.34 20.01 14.70
N THR A 2 -22.73 18.82 15.12
CA THR A 2 -23.62 18.63 16.28
C THR A 2 -22.82 17.98 17.39
N PHE A 3 -22.57 18.72 18.47
CA PHE A 3 -21.92 18.19 19.68
C PHE A 3 -22.98 17.97 20.76
N PHE A 4 -22.96 16.80 21.36
CA PHE A 4 -23.72 16.49 22.57
C PHE A 4 -22.73 16.20 23.70
N LEU A 5 -22.67 17.07 24.67
CA LEU A 5 -21.93 16.87 25.92
C LEU A 5 -22.91 16.48 27.01
N THR A 6 -22.93 15.20 27.37
CA THR A 6 -23.68 14.73 28.54
C THR A 6 -22.71 14.16 29.55
N LYS A 7 -22.56 14.81 30.71
CA LYS A 7 -21.77 14.33 31.86
C LYS A 7 -20.43 13.67 31.47
N LYS A 8 -19.47 14.45 30.94
CA LYS A 8 -18.11 13.99 30.62
C LYS A 8 -18.00 13.01 29.44
N LYS A 9 -19.11 12.66 28.77
CA LYS A 9 -19.13 11.89 27.53
C LYS A 9 -19.40 12.80 26.34
N PHE A 10 -18.78 12.49 25.21
CA PHE A 10 -19.02 13.18 23.97
C PHE A 10 -19.32 12.19 22.85
N SER A 11 -20.15 12.60 21.92
CA SER A 11 -20.43 11.87 20.68
C SER A 11 -20.80 12.83 19.58
N GLY A 12 -20.60 12.43 18.35
CA GLY A 12 -20.96 13.25 17.23
C GLY A 12 -20.82 12.52 15.89
N ARG A 13 -21.33 13.20 14.86
CA ARG A 13 -21.14 12.82 13.46
C ARG A 13 -20.65 14.05 12.71
N ASN A 14 -19.53 13.91 12.03
CA ASN A 14 -18.96 14.96 11.20
C ASN A 14 -18.86 14.50 9.75
N LYS A 15 -19.12 15.42 8.85
CA LYS A 15 -18.81 15.30 7.43
C LYS A 15 -17.92 16.50 7.08
N VAL A 16 -16.69 16.21 6.69
CA VAL A 16 -15.74 17.21 6.23
C VAL A 16 -15.62 17.03 4.72
N GLN A 17 -15.89 18.10 3.99
CA GLN A 17 -15.79 18.12 2.53
C GLN A 17 -14.67 19.05 2.13
N LYS A 18 -13.94 18.66 1.08
CA LYS A 18 -12.82 19.42 0.50
C LYS A 18 -11.76 19.81 1.52
N LEU A 19 -11.40 18.85 2.42
CA LEU A 19 -10.26 19.04 3.29
C LEU A 19 -8.99 18.99 2.44
N PHE A 20 -8.27 20.11 2.38
CA PHE A 20 -6.94 20.14 1.80
C PHE A 20 -5.97 19.45 2.75
N ILE A 21 -5.27 18.44 2.25
CA ILE A 21 -4.22 17.76 2.98
C ILE A 21 -2.90 18.21 2.39
N THR A 22 -2.10 18.93 3.19
CA THR A 22 -0.76 19.39 2.83
C THR A 22 0.27 18.68 3.70
N LYS A 23 1.54 18.76 3.31
CA LYS A 23 2.69 18.20 4.03
C LYS A 23 2.74 18.60 5.51
N GLU A 24 2.29 19.79 5.83
CA GLU A 24 2.38 20.41 7.16
C GLU A 24 1.51 19.72 8.22
N TYR A 25 0.45 19.00 7.81
CA TYR A 25 -0.48 18.38 8.76
C TYR A 25 -0.01 17.07 9.36
N PHE A 26 0.96 16.37 8.77
CA PHE A 26 1.29 15.02 9.19
C PHE A 26 2.69 14.84 9.78
N GLY A 27 3.58 15.82 9.74
CA GLY A 27 4.90 15.77 10.39
C GLY A 27 5.78 14.55 10.02
N LEU A 28 5.38 13.80 8.99
CA LEU A 28 6.03 12.56 8.56
C LEU A 28 7.25 12.92 7.72
N SER A 29 8.42 12.91 8.32
CA SER A 29 9.65 13.45 7.78
C SER A 29 10.26 12.75 6.56
N LYS A 30 9.73 11.60 6.12
CA LYS A 30 10.30 10.84 4.99
C LYS A 30 9.31 10.46 3.89
N ILE A 31 8.03 10.51 4.15
CA ILE A 31 6.98 10.27 3.15
C ILE A 31 6.12 11.52 3.16
N ASP A 32 6.42 12.43 2.27
CA ASP A 32 5.61 13.63 2.04
C ASP A 32 4.30 13.23 1.40
N LEU A 33 3.30 12.98 2.22
CA LEU A 33 2.22 12.10 1.84
C LEU A 33 1.13 12.79 1.11
N PHE A 34 0.75 13.87 0.98
CA PHE A 34 -0.50 14.30 0.35
C PHE A 34 -0.49 15.76 -0.08
N ASP A 35 -0.66 15.95 -1.38
CA ASP A 35 -1.15 17.21 -1.94
C ASP A 35 -2.44 16.87 -2.66
N GLY A 36 -3.57 17.18 -2.04
CA GLY A 36 -4.87 16.88 -2.61
C GLY A 36 -6.05 17.19 -1.71
N VAL A 37 -7.25 16.92 -2.22
CA VAL A 37 -8.51 17.16 -1.53
C VAL A 37 -9.14 15.85 -1.12
N VAL A 38 -9.56 15.77 0.13
CA VAL A 38 -10.17 14.59 0.73
C VAL A 38 -11.53 14.94 1.33
N ASP A 39 -12.50 14.10 1.08
CA ASP A 39 -13.80 14.09 1.72
C ASP A 39 -13.84 13.00 2.78
N CYS A 40 -14.21 13.35 3.99
CA CYS A 40 -14.30 12.39 5.10
C CYS A 40 -15.65 12.45 5.78
N SER A 41 -16.15 11.30 6.21
CA SER A 41 -17.25 11.22 7.15
C SER A 41 -16.85 10.33 8.32
N LEU A 42 -17.15 10.78 9.53
CA LEU A 42 -16.83 10.03 10.72
C LEU A 42 -17.91 10.15 11.78
N THR A 43 -18.12 9.08 12.52
CA THR A 43 -18.90 9.06 13.75
C THR A 43 -17.95 8.72 14.90
N TYR A 44 -18.13 9.38 16.03
CA TYR A 44 -17.25 9.17 17.18
C TYR A 44 -18.02 9.28 18.49
N LYS A 45 -17.50 8.63 19.51
CA LYS A 45 -17.89 8.76 20.91
C LYS A 45 -16.66 8.55 21.79
N GLY A 46 -16.67 9.17 22.96
CA GLY A 46 -15.59 9.05 23.92
C GLY A 46 -15.98 9.54 25.30
N ASP A 47 -15.05 9.48 26.23
CA ASP A 47 -15.20 9.91 27.62
C ASP A 47 -14.03 10.83 28.00
N ILE A 48 -14.34 12.00 28.55
CA ILE A 48 -13.37 12.98 29.06
C ILE A 48 -13.46 13.11 30.59
N SER A 49 -13.98 12.09 31.28
CA SER A 49 -14.09 12.09 32.73
C SER A 49 -12.73 12.06 33.46
N SER A 50 -11.68 11.76 32.73
CA SER A 50 -10.29 11.76 33.22
C SER A 50 -9.48 12.82 32.49
N TYR A 51 -8.62 13.55 33.22
CA TYR A 51 -7.60 14.45 32.62
C TYR A 51 -6.37 13.68 32.11
N ASN A 52 -6.35 12.36 32.24
CA ASN A 52 -5.27 11.51 31.72
C ASN A 52 -5.46 11.31 30.21
N PHE A 53 -4.50 11.79 29.43
CA PHE A 53 -4.52 11.71 27.96
C PHE A 53 -4.69 10.27 27.45
N GLU A 54 -4.00 9.32 28.04
CA GLU A 54 -4.09 7.90 27.64
C GLU A 54 -5.50 7.34 27.85
N LYS A 55 -6.14 7.65 28.98
CA LYS A 55 -7.53 7.23 29.27
C LYS A 55 -8.50 7.86 28.27
N ILE A 56 -8.32 9.14 27.93
CA ILE A 56 -9.14 9.82 26.94
C ILE A 56 -8.99 9.13 25.57
N VAL A 57 -7.77 8.94 25.09
CA VAL A 57 -7.50 8.31 23.81
C VAL A 57 -8.06 6.89 23.74
N LYS A 58 -7.90 6.09 24.81
CA LYS A 58 -8.47 4.74 24.90
C LYS A 58 -10.01 4.72 24.92
N SER A 59 -10.65 5.78 25.41
CA SER A 59 -12.11 5.89 25.44
C SER A 59 -12.71 6.17 24.08
N ILE A 60 -11.93 6.71 23.14
CA ILE A 60 -12.42 7.10 21.82
C ILE A 60 -12.77 5.85 21.01
N ASN A 61 -14.02 5.81 20.56
CA ASN A 61 -14.50 4.88 19.56
C ASN A 61 -15.01 5.68 18.36
N SER A 62 -14.46 5.41 17.20
CA SER A 62 -14.83 6.09 15.96
C SER A 62 -14.91 5.10 14.80
N LYS A 63 -15.75 5.44 13.83
CA LYS A 63 -15.79 4.79 12.51
C LYS A 63 -15.83 5.89 11.46
N GLY A 64 -15.05 5.74 10.42
CA GLY A 64 -15.02 6.72 9.35
C GLY A 64 -14.66 6.12 8.01
N ASN A 65 -14.95 6.92 7.01
CA ASN A 65 -14.51 6.69 5.65
C ASN A 65 -14.04 8.02 5.06
N CYS A 66 -12.96 7.94 4.29
CA CYS A 66 -12.44 9.06 3.53
C CYS A 66 -12.30 8.66 2.06
N SER A 67 -12.45 9.62 1.18
CA SER A 67 -12.15 9.45 -0.24
C SER A 67 -11.51 10.71 -0.79
N SER A 68 -10.55 10.54 -1.68
CA SER A 68 -9.97 11.64 -2.47
C SER A 68 -10.31 11.45 -3.94
N GLY A 69 -10.26 12.56 -4.69
CA GLY A 69 -10.05 12.53 -6.12
C GLY A 69 -8.56 12.36 -6.45
N LYS A 70 -8.09 13.15 -7.42
CA LYS A 70 -6.66 13.18 -7.76
C LYS A 70 -5.83 13.67 -6.57
N ILE A 71 -4.82 12.89 -6.21
CA ILE A 71 -3.95 13.17 -5.08
C ILE A 71 -2.51 12.79 -5.44
N LYS A 72 -1.56 13.61 -5.02
CA LYS A 72 -0.13 13.32 -5.16
C LYS A 72 0.40 12.68 -3.89
N VAL A 73 1.24 11.71 -4.06
CA VAL A 73 1.99 11.05 -2.98
C VAL A 73 3.45 11.15 -3.33
N SER A 74 4.24 11.84 -2.51
CA SER A 74 5.68 11.93 -2.67
C SER A 74 6.35 10.75 -2.00
N GLY A 75 7.56 10.42 -2.45
CA GLY A 75 8.40 9.37 -1.87
C GLY A 75 8.53 8.11 -2.70
N VAL A 76 7.59 7.79 -3.61
CA VAL A 76 7.68 6.60 -4.48
C VAL A 76 7.15 6.91 -5.88
N ASP A 77 7.94 6.59 -6.90
CA ASP A 77 7.53 6.66 -8.30
C ASP A 77 6.97 5.31 -8.77
N PHE A 78 5.70 5.07 -8.50
CA PHE A 78 5.04 3.84 -8.93
C PHE A 78 4.93 3.70 -10.47
N ALA A 79 4.92 4.80 -11.21
CA ALA A 79 4.89 4.75 -12.67
C ALA A 79 6.23 4.23 -13.22
N GLN A 80 7.33 4.68 -12.65
CA GLN A 80 8.67 4.19 -13.00
C GLN A 80 8.84 2.72 -12.60
N ILE A 81 8.37 2.32 -11.42
CA ILE A 81 8.41 0.92 -10.97
C ILE A 81 7.63 0.05 -11.97
N ALA A 82 6.40 0.41 -12.32
CA ALA A 82 5.59 -0.36 -13.27
C ALA A 82 6.27 -0.48 -14.65
N LYS A 83 6.82 0.63 -15.18
CA LYS A 83 7.57 0.63 -16.45
C LYS A 83 8.78 -0.30 -16.39
N THR A 84 9.48 -0.30 -15.27
CA THR A 84 10.67 -1.12 -15.13
C THR A 84 10.32 -2.60 -14.96
N VAL A 85 9.20 -2.92 -14.30
CA VAL A 85 8.68 -4.30 -14.25
C VAL A 85 8.37 -4.83 -15.66
N ASP A 86 7.86 -4.01 -16.57
CA ASP A 86 7.65 -4.40 -17.97
C ASP A 86 8.95 -4.71 -18.74
N GLN A 87 10.06 -4.15 -18.31
CA GLN A 87 11.38 -4.35 -18.94
C GLN A 87 12.17 -5.53 -18.35
N ILE A 88 11.70 -6.13 -17.25
CA ILE A 88 12.39 -7.22 -16.59
C ILE A 88 12.31 -8.50 -17.40
N ASN A 89 13.46 -9.13 -17.60
CA ASN A 89 13.58 -10.46 -18.22
C ASN A 89 13.92 -11.55 -17.18
N ASP A 90 14.37 -11.15 -16.01
CA ASP A 90 14.84 -12.03 -14.94
C ASP A 90 14.55 -11.47 -13.55
N PHE A 91 14.54 -12.34 -12.57
CA PHE A 91 14.27 -11.98 -11.17
C PHE A 91 15.37 -11.11 -10.51
N PRO A 92 16.68 -11.32 -10.74
CA PRO A 92 17.71 -10.43 -10.23
C PRO A 92 17.53 -8.97 -10.64
N SER A 93 17.07 -8.73 -11.87
CA SER A 93 16.75 -7.37 -12.35
C SER A 93 15.59 -6.75 -11.59
N LEU A 94 14.56 -7.53 -11.22
CA LEU A 94 13.46 -7.08 -10.37
C LEU A 94 13.97 -6.65 -8.98
N MET A 95 14.82 -7.45 -8.35
CA MET A 95 15.40 -7.13 -7.04
C MET A 95 16.23 -5.85 -7.05
N LYS A 96 17.00 -5.60 -8.11
CA LYS A 96 17.76 -4.35 -8.27
C LYS A 96 16.86 -3.12 -8.34
N ILE A 97 15.64 -3.25 -8.86
CA ILE A 97 14.68 -2.13 -8.98
C ILE A 97 14.07 -1.80 -7.63
N ILE A 98 13.66 -2.82 -6.89
CA ILE A 98 13.05 -2.65 -5.57
C ILE A 98 14.08 -2.10 -4.57
N ASN A 99 15.32 -2.56 -4.66
CA ASN A 99 16.42 -2.11 -3.82
C ASN A 99 17.01 -0.76 -4.27
N LYS A 100 16.87 -0.36 -5.53
CA LYS A 100 17.20 1.01 -5.95
C LYS A 100 16.19 1.94 -5.32
N LYS A 101 16.67 2.82 -4.46
CA LYS A 101 15.92 3.91 -3.82
C LYS A 101 15.22 4.77 -4.89
N ASN A 102 14.09 4.30 -5.43
CA ASN A 102 13.17 5.11 -6.23
C ASN A 102 12.37 6.06 -5.31
N PHE A 103 13.00 6.45 -4.19
CA PHE A 103 12.48 7.38 -3.22
C PHE A 103 12.80 8.81 -3.68
N GLY A 104 11.86 9.71 -3.50
CA GLY A 104 12.05 11.14 -3.77
C GLY A 104 11.28 11.67 -4.99
N LYS A 105 10.54 10.80 -5.70
CA LYS A 105 9.64 11.22 -6.78
C LYS A 105 8.17 11.15 -6.36
N GLU A 106 7.30 11.71 -7.18
CA GLU A 106 5.86 11.78 -6.91
C GLU A 106 5.10 10.71 -7.70
N SER A 107 4.08 10.14 -7.06
CA SER A 107 3.03 9.36 -7.73
C SER A 107 1.69 10.08 -7.66
N LYS A 108 0.98 10.13 -8.79
CA LYS A 108 -0.35 10.74 -8.89
C LYS A 108 -1.40 9.63 -8.89
N PHE A 109 -2.14 9.53 -7.81
CA PHE A 109 -3.28 8.62 -7.74
C PHE A 109 -4.53 9.31 -8.26
N GLU A 110 -5.36 8.55 -8.96
CA GLU A 110 -6.66 9.01 -9.48
C GLU A 110 -7.72 9.06 -8.40
N LYS A 111 -7.60 8.14 -7.43
CA LYS A 111 -8.53 8.00 -6.31
C LYS A 111 -7.86 7.23 -5.16
N ILE A 112 -8.09 7.71 -3.95
CA ILE A 112 -7.79 6.95 -2.73
C ILE A 112 -9.08 6.84 -1.91
N THR A 113 -9.34 5.67 -1.36
CA THR A 113 -10.44 5.43 -0.41
C THR A 113 -9.90 4.77 0.83
N LEU A 114 -10.35 5.23 1.99
CA LEU A 114 -9.95 4.70 3.30
C LEU A 114 -11.20 4.45 4.13
N LYS A 115 -11.32 3.25 4.68
CA LYS A 115 -12.25 2.95 5.78
C LYS A 115 -11.45 2.69 7.03
N PHE A 116 -11.88 3.21 8.15
CA PHE A 116 -11.17 3.03 9.40
C PHE A 116 -12.10 2.93 10.60
N ASN A 117 -11.57 2.33 11.67
CA ASN A 117 -12.15 2.37 13.00
C ASN A 117 -11.09 2.81 13.99
N ILE A 118 -11.47 3.60 15.00
CA ILE A 118 -10.64 3.90 16.17
C ILE A 118 -11.24 3.20 17.36
N LYS A 119 -10.45 2.46 18.11
CA LYS A 119 -10.86 1.78 19.34
C LYS A 119 -9.64 1.51 20.23
N ASN A 120 -9.77 1.79 21.54
CA ASN A 120 -8.73 1.53 22.54
C ASN A 120 -7.36 2.14 22.18
N GLY A 121 -7.33 3.33 21.59
CA GLY A 121 -6.10 3.99 21.17
C GLY A 121 -5.46 3.45 19.87
N TYR A 122 -6.14 2.54 19.18
CA TYR A 122 -5.71 2.03 17.87
C TYR A 122 -6.60 2.59 16.75
N LEU A 123 -5.97 3.04 15.69
CA LEU A 123 -6.60 3.28 14.40
C LEU A 123 -6.44 2.02 13.54
N TYR A 124 -7.55 1.36 13.21
CA TYR A 124 -7.60 0.20 12.32
C TYR A 124 -7.97 0.62 10.91
N ILE A 125 -7.13 0.32 9.94
CA ILE A 125 -7.32 0.59 8.51
C ILE A 125 -8.02 -0.61 7.88
N LYS A 126 -9.24 -0.40 7.29
CA LYS A 126 -10.10 -1.48 6.77
C LYS A 126 -10.92 -1.11 5.55
N PRO A 127 -10.53 -1.34 4.35
CA PRO A 127 -9.23 -1.23 3.73
C PRO A 127 -8.90 0.21 3.32
N LEU A 128 -7.63 0.47 3.04
CA LEU A 128 -7.19 1.57 2.19
C LEU A 128 -7.04 1.03 0.77
N LYS A 129 -7.63 1.70 -0.23
CA LYS A 129 -7.44 1.39 -1.65
C LYS A 129 -6.97 2.63 -2.38
N ALA A 130 -5.91 2.50 -3.15
CA ALA A 130 -5.39 3.58 -3.97
C ALA A 130 -5.29 3.12 -5.44
N PHE A 131 -5.81 3.95 -6.34
CA PHE A 131 -5.91 3.68 -7.77
C PHE A 131 -5.01 4.62 -8.55
N HIS A 132 -4.07 4.05 -9.26
CA HIS A 132 -3.18 4.71 -10.20
C HIS A 132 -3.34 4.03 -11.57
N LYS A 133 -3.06 4.73 -12.67
CA LYS A 133 -3.20 4.14 -14.02
C LYS A 133 -2.46 2.80 -14.18
N ASN A 134 -1.29 2.66 -13.56
CA ASN A 134 -0.41 1.50 -13.71
C ASN A 134 -0.44 0.56 -12.49
N LEU A 135 -1.24 0.86 -11.45
CA LEU A 135 -1.22 0.05 -10.23
C LEU A 135 -2.51 0.23 -9.44
N THR A 136 -2.91 -0.82 -8.73
CA THR A 136 -3.88 -0.74 -7.65
C THR A 136 -3.21 -1.19 -6.35
N LEU A 137 -3.31 -0.37 -5.30
CA LEU A 137 -2.79 -0.69 -3.97
C LEU A 137 -3.98 -0.98 -3.03
N ASN A 138 -3.90 -2.11 -2.32
CA ASN A 138 -4.83 -2.45 -1.25
C ASN A 138 -4.04 -2.62 0.04
N SER A 139 -4.41 -1.89 1.09
CA SER A 139 -3.69 -1.94 2.37
C SER A 139 -4.65 -2.15 3.52
N THR A 140 -4.22 -2.91 4.53
CA THR A 140 -4.87 -3.08 5.82
C THR A 140 -3.83 -2.98 6.91
N GLY A 141 -4.24 -2.61 8.12
CA GLY A 141 -3.30 -2.51 9.22
C GLY A 141 -3.85 -1.77 10.40
N ASN A 142 -2.97 -1.37 11.29
CA ASN A 142 -3.30 -0.57 12.45
C ASN A 142 -2.18 0.40 12.81
N PHE A 143 -2.58 1.45 13.51
CA PHE A 143 -1.68 2.43 14.08
C PHE A 143 -2.02 2.61 15.56
N ASN A 144 -1.07 2.35 16.43
CA ASN A 144 -1.20 2.62 17.86
C ASN A 144 -0.86 4.10 18.12
N VAL A 145 -1.89 4.90 18.40
CA VAL A 145 -1.75 6.35 18.60
C VAL A 145 -0.88 6.71 19.81
N LEU A 146 -0.93 5.89 20.87
CA LEU A 146 -0.21 6.16 22.11
C LEU A 146 1.27 5.80 22.05
N LYS A 147 1.60 4.79 21.24
CA LYS A 147 2.97 4.29 21.09
C LYS A 147 3.65 4.79 19.80
N ASP A 148 2.93 5.56 18.99
CA ASP A 148 3.40 5.95 17.64
C ASP A 148 3.93 4.76 16.84
N TYR A 149 3.14 3.68 16.76
CA TYR A 149 3.57 2.44 16.15
C TYR A 149 2.60 1.99 15.07
N LEU A 150 3.12 1.86 13.84
CA LEU A 150 2.40 1.45 12.64
C LEU A 150 2.66 -0.01 12.32
N THR A 151 1.61 -0.73 11.94
CA THR A 151 1.68 -2.01 11.23
C THR A 151 0.75 -1.91 10.03
N LEU A 152 1.30 -1.96 8.81
CA LEU A 152 0.55 -1.83 7.57
C LEU A 152 1.01 -2.86 6.56
N ASP A 153 0.08 -3.71 6.13
CA ASP A 153 0.29 -4.69 5.07
C ASP A 153 -0.45 -4.25 3.80
N SER A 154 0.26 -4.26 2.69
CA SER A 154 -0.23 -3.80 1.41
C SER A 154 0.03 -4.82 0.31
N LYS A 155 -0.90 -4.90 -0.65
CA LYS A 155 -0.74 -5.65 -1.90
C LYS A 155 -0.79 -4.67 -3.07
N ALA A 156 0.30 -4.58 -3.82
CA ALA A 156 0.43 -3.74 -4.99
C ALA A 156 0.27 -4.59 -6.26
N TYR A 157 -0.81 -4.35 -7.01
CA TYR A 157 -1.13 -5.02 -8.26
C TYR A 157 -0.70 -4.14 -9.43
N PHE A 158 0.39 -4.46 -10.07
CA PHE A 158 0.91 -3.71 -11.22
C PHE A 158 0.19 -4.11 -12.50
N LYS A 159 -0.24 -3.11 -13.26
CA LYS A 159 -0.74 -3.29 -14.63
C LYS A 159 0.45 -3.21 -15.57
N THR A 160 0.86 -4.34 -16.09
CA THR A 160 2.00 -4.47 -16.99
C THR A 160 1.55 -4.95 -18.37
N ILE A 161 2.29 -4.62 -19.41
CA ILE A 161 2.01 -5.04 -20.79
C ILE A 161 2.50 -6.48 -20.98
N LYS A 162 3.70 -6.75 -20.49
CA LYS A 162 4.40 -8.02 -20.68
C LYS A 162 3.82 -9.16 -19.85
N TYR A 163 3.45 -8.88 -18.61
CA TYR A 163 2.94 -9.87 -17.67
C TYR A 163 1.49 -9.56 -17.32
N LYS A 164 0.55 -10.11 -18.12
CA LYS A 164 -0.89 -9.78 -17.97
C LYS A 164 -1.45 -10.07 -16.59
N ASP A 165 -1.03 -11.12 -15.94
CA ASP A 165 -1.53 -11.57 -14.64
C ASP A 165 -0.38 -11.63 -13.61
N LEU A 166 0.37 -10.54 -13.48
CA LEU A 166 1.44 -10.47 -12.49
C LEU A 166 0.83 -10.52 -11.08
N PRO A 167 1.27 -11.43 -10.22
CA PRO A 167 0.84 -11.47 -8.84
C PRO A 167 1.14 -10.16 -8.10
N ALA A 168 0.43 -9.92 -7.01
CA ALA A 168 0.67 -8.75 -6.19
C ALA A 168 2.06 -8.79 -5.54
N VAL A 169 2.70 -7.63 -5.49
CA VAL A 169 3.85 -7.41 -4.61
C VAL A 169 3.33 -7.12 -3.20
N GLY A 170 3.72 -7.95 -2.22
CA GLY A 170 3.48 -7.67 -0.82
C GLY A 170 4.41 -6.56 -0.32
N ILE A 171 3.89 -5.61 0.45
CA ILE A 171 4.65 -4.54 1.09
C ILE A 171 4.19 -4.47 2.54
N SER A 172 5.09 -4.68 3.49
CA SER A 172 4.82 -4.53 4.92
C SER A 172 5.61 -3.35 5.47
N MET A 173 4.95 -2.53 6.29
CA MET A 173 5.54 -1.41 7.02
C MET A 173 5.29 -1.60 8.49
N VAL A 174 6.34 -1.66 9.30
CA VAL A 174 6.25 -1.92 10.75
C VAL A 174 7.20 -0.99 11.48
N GLY A 175 6.74 -0.38 12.56
CA GLY A 175 7.59 0.46 13.42
C GLY A 175 7.01 1.85 13.71
N PRO A 176 7.84 2.78 14.22
CA PRO A 176 7.43 4.16 14.44
C PRO A 176 6.94 4.81 13.13
N SER A 177 5.87 5.63 13.20
CA SER A 177 5.25 6.21 11.99
C SER A 177 6.22 7.10 11.20
N SER A 178 7.17 7.72 11.88
CA SER A 178 8.21 8.56 11.26
C SER A 178 9.30 7.78 10.53
N THR A 179 9.59 6.53 10.96
CA THR A 179 10.69 5.70 10.43
C THR A 179 10.31 4.23 10.38
N PRO A 180 9.23 3.85 9.68
CA PRO A 180 8.83 2.46 9.62
C PRO A 180 9.87 1.64 8.84
N GLU A 181 10.09 0.41 9.28
CA GLU A 181 10.80 -0.59 8.51
C GLU A 181 9.88 -1.08 7.38
N VAL A 182 10.42 -1.09 6.16
CA VAL A 182 9.68 -1.52 4.97
C VAL A 182 10.28 -2.80 4.43
N SER A 183 9.45 -3.83 4.30
CA SER A 183 9.82 -5.10 3.68
C SER A 183 8.93 -5.44 2.48
N TYR A 184 9.45 -6.28 1.58
CA TYR A 184 8.76 -6.66 0.34
C TYR A 184 8.66 -8.16 0.23
N ASP A 185 7.47 -8.66 -0.07
CA ASP A 185 7.23 -10.05 -0.44
C ASP A 185 7.02 -10.16 -1.96
N LEU A 186 7.92 -10.85 -2.62
CA LEU A 186 7.98 -11.06 -4.06
C LEU A 186 7.89 -12.54 -4.45
N SER A 187 7.57 -13.40 -3.51
CA SER A 187 7.57 -14.86 -3.71
C SER A 187 6.70 -15.30 -4.88
N GLU A 188 5.45 -14.81 -4.94
CA GLU A 188 4.53 -15.11 -6.03
C GLU A 188 5.00 -14.55 -7.37
N VAL A 189 5.54 -13.33 -7.38
CA VAL A 189 6.09 -12.68 -8.59
C VAL A 189 7.30 -13.46 -9.12
N LYS A 190 8.20 -13.88 -8.24
CA LYS A 190 9.36 -14.71 -8.58
C LYS A 190 8.92 -16.01 -9.24
N GLN A 191 7.95 -16.71 -8.65
CA GLN A 191 7.45 -17.96 -9.20
C GLN A 191 6.80 -17.78 -10.58
N LYS A 192 6.02 -16.71 -10.78
CA LYS A 192 5.40 -16.39 -12.06
C LYS A 192 6.44 -16.15 -13.14
N ILE A 193 7.45 -15.30 -12.89
CA ILE A 193 8.51 -14.98 -13.85
C ILE A 193 9.31 -16.24 -14.20
N PHE A 194 9.65 -17.06 -13.20
CA PHE A 194 10.36 -18.33 -13.42
C PHE A 194 9.55 -19.28 -14.31
N ASN A 195 8.26 -19.49 -14.01
CA ASN A 195 7.40 -20.37 -14.78
C ASN A 195 7.23 -19.91 -16.24
N GLU A 196 7.17 -18.60 -16.47
CA GLU A 196 7.08 -18.06 -17.84
C GLU A 196 8.41 -18.22 -18.60
N GLY A 197 9.53 -18.02 -17.94
CA GLY A 197 10.86 -18.30 -18.49
C GLY A 197 11.00 -19.77 -18.93
N VAL A 198 10.62 -20.71 -18.05
CA VAL A 198 10.64 -22.15 -18.37
C VAL A 198 9.73 -22.48 -19.56
N LYS A 199 8.50 -21.92 -19.59
CA LYS A 199 7.57 -22.12 -20.72
C LYS A 199 8.15 -21.62 -22.04
N LYS A 200 8.88 -20.51 -22.02
CA LYS A 200 9.53 -19.95 -23.23
C LYS A 200 10.62 -20.89 -23.72
N ILE A 201 11.49 -21.37 -22.84
CA ILE A 201 12.55 -22.32 -23.17
C ILE A 201 11.97 -23.62 -23.75
N LEU A 202 10.90 -24.15 -23.16
CA LEU A 202 10.24 -25.36 -23.64
C LEU A 202 9.57 -25.17 -25.01
N LYS A 203 9.02 -23.98 -25.29
CA LYS A 203 8.47 -23.65 -26.61
C LYS A 203 9.57 -23.53 -27.66
N GLU A 204 10.68 -22.91 -27.33
CA GLU A 204 11.84 -22.77 -28.22
C GLU A 204 12.48 -24.12 -28.51
N LYS A 205 12.56 -25.03 -27.51
CA LYS A 205 13.04 -26.41 -27.71
C LYS A 205 12.06 -27.30 -28.49
N LYS A 206 10.75 -27.03 -28.46
CA LYS A 206 9.79 -27.77 -29.31
C LYS A 206 9.92 -27.41 -30.79
N SER A 207 10.56 -26.34 -31.15
CA SER A 207 10.90 -26.00 -32.53
C SER A 207 12.21 -26.64 -33.01
N ILE A 208 13.02 -27.16 -32.08
CA ILE A 208 14.13 -28.06 -32.41
C ILE A 208 13.48 -29.44 -32.53
N ILE A 209 13.21 -29.89 -33.73
CA ILE A 209 12.91 -31.31 -34.02
C ILE A 209 14.13 -32.05 -33.51
N VAL A 210 13.97 -32.71 -32.37
CA VAL A 210 14.99 -33.63 -31.85
C VAL A 210 14.95 -34.78 -32.81
N ASP A 211 15.91 -34.83 -33.72
CA ASP A 211 16.15 -35.97 -34.58
C ASP A 211 16.33 -37.20 -33.67
N PRO A 212 15.43 -38.19 -33.73
CA PRO A 212 15.51 -39.36 -32.85
C PRO A 212 16.86 -40.08 -32.98
N ASP A 213 17.54 -39.96 -34.13
CA ASP A 213 18.82 -40.61 -34.39
C ASP A 213 19.98 -39.90 -33.68
N ALA A 214 19.87 -38.59 -33.40
CA ALA A 214 20.88 -37.87 -32.61
C ALA A 214 20.91 -38.25 -31.12
N ILE A 215 19.84 -38.83 -30.59
CA ILE A 215 19.80 -39.36 -29.19
C ILE A 215 20.50 -40.72 -29.09
N SER A 216 20.47 -41.52 -30.12
CA SER A 216 21.11 -42.84 -30.10
C SER A 216 22.64 -42.76 -30.02
N ASP A 217 23.25 -41.73 -30.55
CA ASP A 217 24.70 -41.51 -30.51
C ASP A 217 25.22 -40.92 -29.18
N PHE A 218 24.33 -40.38 -28.34
CA PHE A 218 24.70 -39.87 -27.01
C PHE A 218 24.62 -40.95 -25.91
N LEU A 219 24.02 -42.13 -26.21
CA LEU A 219 23.83 -43.23 -25.28
C LEU A 219 24.75 -44.45 -25.58
N LYS A 220 25.70 -44.34 -26.52
CA LYS A 220 26.79 -45.25 -26.76
C LYS A 220 28.08 -44.74 -26.13
#